data_0c39d05719d0f5a97f1bd72e29cb4134
#
_entry.id   0c39d05719d0f5a97f1bd72e29cb4134
#
_cell.length_a   1.000
_cell.length_b   1.000
_cell.length_c   1.000
_cell.angle_alpha   90.00
_cell.angle_beta   90.00
_cell.angle_gamma   90.00
#
_symmetry.space_group_name_H-M   'P 1'
#
loop_
_entity.id
_entity.type
_entity.pdbx_description
1 polymer ?
#
loop_
_entity_poly.entity_id
_entity_poly.type
_entity_poly.pdbx_seq_one_letter_code
_entity_poly.pdbx_strand_id
1 'polypeptide(L)'
;MSQPRSHARVIRLHADDDVVISLDQLVAGTHIESENVAVAGLIPPGHKMATRAIEPGAAVRRYGQIIGFASRPIRAGQHVHTHNLAMGDFTRDHAHAIDARPTLHAAEPATFEGIVREDGRVATRNYIGILTSVNCSASVARFMACLLYTSPSPRD
;
A
#
# COMPACT_ATOMS: atom_id res chain seq x y z
N MET A 1 24.96 36.58 9.21
CA MET A 1 24.37 35.42 9.91
C MET A 1 23.63 34.57 8.87
N SER A 2 24.24 33.45 8.48
CA SER A 2 23.67 32.55 7.50
C SER A 2 22.60 31.71 8.18
N GLN A 3 21.33 31.88 7.82
CA GLN A 3 20.27 31.00 8.32
C GLN A 3 20.57 29.56 7.85
N PRO A 4 20.41 28.55 8.71
CA PRO A 4 20.52 27.17 8.28
C PRO A 4 19.48 26.93 7.17
N ARG A 5 19.94 26.50 5.99
CA ARG A 5 19.07 26.06 4.92
C ARG A 5 18.31 24.83 5.45
N SER A 6 17.08 25.04 5.87
CA SER A 6 16.16 23.94 6.16
C SER A 6 15.98 23.18 4.85
N HIS A 7 16.60 22.00 4.75
CA HIS A 7 16.34 21.11 3.62
C HIS A 7 14.88 20.69 3.70
N ALA A 8 14.05 21.31 2.89
CA ALA A 8 12.64 20.94 2.77
C ALA A 8 12.55 19.48 2.30
N ARG A 9 11.91 18.64 3.09
CA ARG A 9 11.86 17.20 2.87
C ARG A 9 10.61 16.80 2.11
N VAL A 10 10.78 15.98 1.09
CA VAL A 10 9.70 15.36 0.33
C VAL A 10 9.95 13.86 0.21
N ILE A 11 8.89 13.11 -0.04
CA ILE A 11 8.96 11.67 -0.32
C ILE A 11 8.41 11.39 -1.71
N ARG A 12 9.22 10.75 -2.56
CA ARG A 12 8.78 10.09 -3.79
C ARG A 12 8.50 8.63 -3.45
N LEU A 13 7.33 8.12 -3.79
CA LEU A 13 6.91 6.76 -3.44
C LEU A 13 7.21 5.75 -4.56
N HIS A 14 7.26 6.22 -5.81
CA HIS A 14 7.57 5.39 -6.97
C HIS A 14 8.28 6.22 -8.05
N ALA A 15 9.12 5.59 -8.86
CA ALA A 15 9.88 6.29 -9.90
C ALA A 15 8.98 7.01 -10.92
N ASP A 16 7.84 6.39 -11.27
CA ASP A 16 6.88 6.93 -12.25
C ASP A 16 5.89 7.93 -11.67
N ASP A 17 6.05 8.33 -10.40
CA ASP A 17 5.14 9.30 -9.78
C ASP A 17 5.31 10.70 -10.38
N ASP A 18 4.18 11.34 -10.63
CA ASP A 18 4.12 12.73 -11.10
C ASP A 18 4.16 13.72 -9.92
N VAL A 19 3.99 13.21 -8.71
CA VAL A 19 3.93 13.99 -7.49
C VAL A 19 4.83 13.41 -6.40
N VAL A 20 5.28 14.29 -5.51
CA VAL A 20 5.92 13.93 -4.24
C VAL A 20 5.05 14.39 -3.08
N ILE A 21 5.24 13.79 -1.91
CA ILE A 21 4.56 14.17 -0.67
C ILE A 21 5.49 15.07 0.13
N SER A 22 5.01 16.25 0.52
CA SER A 22 5.77 17.12 1.40
C SER A 22 5.72 16.61 2.84
N LEU A 23 6.87 16.53 3.49
CA LEU A 23 6.97 16.21 4.92
C LEU A 23 6.87 17.48 5.78
N ASP A 24 7.34 18.59 5.22
CA ASP A 24 7.34 19.89 5.86
C ASP A 24 6.41 20.85 5.12
N GLN A 25 6.03 21.95 5.76
CA GLN A 25 5.35 23.03 5.04
C GLN A 25 6.30 23.64 4.01
N LEU A 26 5.92 23.61 2.74
CA LEU A 26 6.68 24.20 1.65
C LEU A 26 6.10 25.57 1.30
N VAL A 27 6.99 26.54 1.08
CA VAL A 27 6.62 27.90 0.67
C VAL A 27 7.16 28.21 -0.73
N ALA A 28 6.53 29.14 -1.41
CA ALA A 28 6.95 29.55 -2.75
C ALA A 28 8.44 29.92 -2.79
N GLY A 29 9.14 29.51 -3.84
CA GLY A 29 10.55 29.76 -4.03
C GLY A 29 11.50 28.75 -3.31
N THR A 30 11.00 27.87 -2.43
CA THR A 30 11.79 26.78 -1.87
C THR A 30 12.21 25.84 -3.00
N HIS A 31 13.50 25.57 -3.13
CA HIS A 31 14.00 24.59 -4.11
C HIS A 31 14.09 23.20 -3.48
N ILE A 32 13.48 22.22 -4.12
CA ILE A 32 13.54 20.81 -3.74
C ILE A 32 14.64 20.14 -4.56
N GLU A 33 15.80 19.96 -3.96
CA GLU A 33 17.00 19.47 -4.64
C GLU A 33 16.80 18.06 -5.23
N SER A 34 16.15 17.14 -4.49
CA SER A 34 15.91 15.76 -4.94
C SER A 34 15.07 15.68 -6.22
N GLU A 35 14.23 16.67 -6.47
CA GLU A 35 13.33 16.72 -7.64
C GLU A 35 13.75 17.77 -8.66
N ASN A 36 14.73 18.60 -8.33
CA ASN A 36 15.16 19.76 -9.11
C ASN A 36 13.99 20.69 -9.48
N VAL A 37 13.11 20.98 -8.53
CA VAL A 37 11.89 21.78 -8.71
C VAL A 37 11.80 22.86 -7.68
N ALA A 38 11.42 24.08 -8.12
CA ALA A 38 11.08 25.17 -7.21
C ALA A 38 9.57 25.11 -6.86
N VAL A 39 9.25 25.25 -5.58
CA VAL A 39 7.87 25.28 -5.07
C VAL A 39 7.16 26.52 -5.59
N ALA A 40 5.97 26.35 -6.20
CA ALA A 40 5.21 27.43 -6.83
C ALA A 40 4.25 28.16 -5.89
N GLY A 41 4.00 27.63 -4.68
CA GLY A 41 3.06 28.19 -3.72
C GLY A 41 3.15 27.53 -2.36
N LEU A 42 2.17 27.78 -1.50
CA LEU A 42 2.09 27.12 -0.19
C LEU A 42 1.60 25.67 -0.37
N ILE A 43 2.35 24.71 0.16
CA ILE A 43 2.00 23.29 0.21
C ILE A 43 2.10 22.83 1.66
N PRO A 44 0.97 22.43 2.27
CA PRO A 44 0.98 21.93 3.65
C PRO A 44 1.70 20.58 3.77
N PRO A 45 2.15 20.20 4.97
CA PRO A 45 2.69 18.86 5.23
C PRO A 45 1.67 17.77 4.87
N GLY A 46 2.15 16.67 4.30
CA GLY A 46 1.32 15.55 3.85
C GLY A 46 0.64 15.76 2.49
N HIS A 47 0.73 16.96 1.91
CA HIS A 47 0.13 17.27 0.62
C HIS A 47 1.07 16.96 -0.55
N LYS A 48 0.49 16.90 -1.73
CA LYS A 48 1.17 16.53 -2.97
C LYS A 48 1.70 17.76 -3.71
N MET A 49 2.92 17.67 -4.19
CA MET A 49 3.55 18.64 -5.09
C MET A 49 3.85 17.98 -6.43
N ALA A 50 3.48 18.62 -7.52
CA ALA A 50 3.85 18.17 -8.87
C ALA A 50 5.37 18.32 -9.08
N THR A 51 6.00 17.29 -9.61
CA THR A 51 7.45 17.32 -9.93
C THR A 51 7.73 17.72 -11.38
N ARG A 52 6.70 17.74 -12.22
CA ARG A 52 6.75 18.14 -13.63
C ARG A 52 5.47 18.86 -14.03
N ALA A 53 5.46 19.45 -15.20
CA ALA A 53 4.24 19.97 -15.78
C ALA A 53 3.31 18.81 -16.19
N ILE A 54 2.01 19.00 -15.95
CA ILE A 54 0.96 18.01 -16.27
C ILE A 54 -0.13 18.74 -17.03
N GLU A 55 -0.40 18.28 -18.25
CA GLU A 55 -1.42 18.87 -19.13
C GLU A 55 -2.85 18.50 -18.66
N PRO A 56 -3.84 19.34 -18.99
CA PRO A 56 -5.24 19.02 -18.71
C PRO A 56 -5.64 17.67 -19.32
N GLY A 57 -6.38 16.87 -18.58
CA GLY A 57 -6.79 15.53 -18.97
C GLY A 57 -5.73 14.45 -18.80
N ALA A 58 -4.47 14.81 -18.56
CA ALA A 58 -3.44 13.83 -18.32
C ALA A 58 -3.61 13.15 -16.96
N ALA A 59 -3.28 11.85 -16.94
CA ALA A 59 -3.30 11.07 -15.70
C ALA A 59 -2.19 11.55 -14.75
N VAL A 60 -2.53 11.63 -13.47
CA VAL A 60 -1.60 11.93 -12.39
C VAL A 60 -1.33 10.66 -11.60
N ARG A 61 -0.06 10.32 -11.43
CA ARG A 61 0.36 9.10 -10.73
C ARG A 61 0.95 9.41 -9.36
N ARG A 62 0.61 8.52 -8.44
CA ARG A 62 1.23 8.39 -7.12
C ARG A 62 1.31 6.93 -6.75
N TYR A 63 2.44 6.51 -6.22
CA TYR A 63 2.69 5.10 -5.90
C TYR A 63 2.63 4.19 -7.15
N GLY A 64 3.05 4.72 -8.30
CA GLY A 64 2.91 4.07 -9.59
C GLY A 64 1.49 3.93 -10.12
N GLN A 65 0.48 4.41 -9.37
CA GLN A 65 -0.94 4.27 -9.68
C GLN A 65 -1.57 5.60 -10.08
N ILE A 66 -2.52 5.56 -11.00
CA ILE A 66 -3.33 6.74 -11.35
C ILE A 66 -4.19 7.11 -10.16
N ILE A 67 -4.09 8.36 -9.70
CA ILE A 67 -4.88 8.92 -8.60
C ILE A 67 -5.95 9.90 -9.09
N GLY A 68 -6.01 10.16 -10.38
CA GLY A 68 -6.94 11.05 -11.03
C GLY A 68 -6.34 11.68 -12.28
N PHE A 69 -7.04 12.66 -12.82
CA PHE A 69 -6.65 13.39 -14.03
C PHE A 69 -6.58 14.88 -13.74
N ALA A 70 -5.62 15.57 -14.35
CA ALA A 70 -5.50 17.01 -14.22
C ALA A 70 -6.73 17.69 -14.81
N SER A 71 -7.49 18.45 -14.01
CA SER A 71 -8.66 19.22 -14.48
C SER A 71 -8.28 20.54 -15.14
N ARG A 72 -7.03 20.98 -14.97
CA ARG A 72 -6.42 22.18 -15.54
C ARG A 72 -4.92 21.97 -15.63
N PRO A 73 -4.14 22.82 -16.34
CA PRO A 73 -2.69 22.71 -16.36
C PRO A 73 -2.11 22.77 -14.95
N ILE A 74 -1.22 21.86 -14.61
CA ILE A 74 -0.47 21.82 -13.36
C ILE A 74 0.99 22.09 -13.67
N ARG A 75 1.60 23.08 -13.04
CA ARG A 75 3.03 23.37 -13.21
C ARG A 75 3.88 22.54 -12.24
N ALA A 76 5.12 22.30 -12.60
CA ALA A 76 6.10 21.79 -11.65
C ALA A 76 6.15 22.68 -10.40
N GLY A 77 6.28 22.07 -9.23
CA GLY A 77 6.27 22.78 -7.94
C GLY A 77 4.88 23.18 -7.44
N GLN A 78 3.83 22.93 -8.19
CA GLN A 78 2.47 23.34 -7.81
C GLN A 78 1.82 22.30 -6.88
N HIS A 79 1.01 22.79 -5.95
CA HIS A 79 0.17 21.94 -5.09
C HIS A 79 -0.87 21.18 -5.91
N VAL A 80 -0.96 19.86 -5.72
CA VAL A 80 -1.94 18.99 -6.39
C VAL A 80 -3.01 18.58 -5.40
N HIS A 81 -4.24 19.00 -5.67
CA HIS A 81 -5.40 18.75 -4.81
C HIS A 81 -6.70 18.82 -5.62
N THR A 82 -7.86 18.75 -4.97
CA THR A 82 -9.19 18.78 -5.60
C THR A 82 -9.44 19.97 -6.51
N HIS A 83 -8.70 21.07 -6.35
CA HIS A 83 -8.85 22.26 -7.21
C HIS A 83 -8.25 22.07 -8.61
N ASN A 84 -7.37 21.10 -8.83
CA ASN A 84 -6.71 20.83 -10.12
C ASN A 84 -6.58 19.33 -10.45
N LEU A 85 -7.13 18.45 -9.62
CA LEU A 85 -7.19 17.01 -9.82
C LEU A 85 -8.64 16.55 -9.72
N ALA A 86 -9.14 15.86 -10.73
CA ALA A 86 -10.47 15.27 -10.78
C ALA A 86 -10.37 13.75 -10.88
N MET A 87 -11.39 13.06 -10.38
CA MET A 87 -11.58 11.64 -10.65
C MET A 87 -12.01 11.44 -12.10
N GLY A 88 -11.62 10.33 -12.69
CA GLY A 88 -12.03 9.91 -14.02
C GLY A 88 -12.09 8.40 -14.10
N ASP A 89 -12.73 7.90 -15.13
CA ASP A 89 -12.77 6.47 -15.41
C ASP A 89 -11.44 6.02 -15.99
N PHE A 90 -10.87 5.00 -15.41
CA PHE A 90 -9.70 4.32 -15.95
C PHE A 90 -9.76 2.83 -15.60
N THR A 91 -9.37 2.02 -16.56
CA THR A 91 -9.25 0.58 -16.36
C THR A 91 -7.93 0.30 -15.65
N ARG A 92 -7.99 -0.35 -14.50
CA ARG A 92 -6.81 -0.92 -13.87
C ARG A 92 -6.56 -2.29 -14.49
N ASP A 93 -5.35 -2.53 -14.92
CA ASP A 93 -4.94 -3.87 -15.28
C ASP A 93 -4.78 -4.68 -13.98
N HIS A 94 -5.77 -5.52 -13.73
CA HIS A 94 -5.75 -6.45 -12.62
C HIS A 94 -5.40 -7.84 -13.17
N ALA A 95 -4.14 -8.05 -13.44
CA ALA A 95 -3.65 -9.39 -13.71
C ALA A 95 -3.72 -10.20 -12.41
N HIS A 96 -4.78 -10.98 -12.27
CA HIS A 96 -4.97 -11.85 -11.10
C HIS A 96 -4.06 -13.08 -11.21
N ALA A 97 -3.50 -13.47 -10.06
CA ALA A 97 -2.77 -14.73 -9.89
C ALA A 97 -1.56 -14.93 -10.85
N ILE A 98 -0.91 -13.83 -11.27
CA ILE A 98 0.25 -13.90 -12.17
C ILE A 98 1.43 -14.68 -11.56
N ASP A 99 1.54 -14.69 -10.24
CA ASP A 99 2.54 -15.42 -9.48
C ASP A 99 2.00 -16.74 -8.90
N ALA A 100 0.76 -17.12 -9.22
CA ALA A 100 0.18 -18.36 -8.76
C ALA A 100 0.94 -19.55 -9.36
N ARG A 101 1.44 -20.41 -8.49
CA ARG A 101 2.07 -21.67 -8.87
C ARG A 101 1.16 -22.81 -8.47
N PRO A 102 0.93 -23.79 -9.34
CA PRO A 102 0.20 -24.99 -8.95
C PRO A 102 0.90 -25.65 -7.76
N THR A 103 0.13 -25.99 -6.73
CA THR A 103 0.65 -26.81 -5.65
C THR A 103 0.84 -28.21 -6.18
N LEU A 104 2.08 -28.66 -6.26
CA LEU A 104 2.42 -30.02 -6.64
C LEU A 104 2.36 -30.89 -5.39
N HIS A 105 1.75 -32.08 -5.52
CA HIS A 105 1.84 -33.09 -4.49
C HIS A 105 3.31 -33.54 -4.35
N ALA A 106 3.79 -33.67 -3.13
CA ALA A 106 5.09 -34.27 -2.90
C ALA A 106 5.08 -35.74 -3.40
N ALA A 107 6.14 -36.15 -4.11
CA ALA A 107 6.27 -37.54 -4.57
C ALA A 107 6.30 -38.48 -3.39
N GLU A 108 6.89 -38.04 -2.29
CA GLU A 108 6.89 -38.75 -1.00
C GLU A 108 6.23 -37.85 0.04
N PRO A 109 5.03 -38.19 0.56
CA PRO A 109 4.36 -37.37 1.58
C PRO A 109 5.21 -37.40 2.86
N ALA A 110 5.40 -36.21 3.42
CA ALA A 110 6.02 -36.11 4.73
C ALA A 110 5.13 -36.79 5.78
N THR A 111 5.72 -37.59 6.62
CA THR A 111 5.03 -38.25 7.72
C THR A 111 5.49 -37.71 9.06
N PHE A 112 4.65 -37.84 10.07
CA PHE A 112 4.98 -37.48 11.43
C PHE A 112 4.45 -38.53 12.40
N GLU A 113 5.03 -38.61 13.57
CA GLU A 113 4.49 -39.44 14.66
C GLU A 113 3.40 -38.72 15.38
N GLY A 114 2.19 -39.23 15.32
CA GLY A 114 1.01 -38.68 15.95
C GLY A 114 0.45 -39.63 17.03
N ILE A 115 -0.37 -39.10 17.91
CA ILE A 115 -1.11 -39.88 18.89
C ILE A 115 -2.42 -40.33 18.22
N VAL A 116 -2.58 -41.62 18.00
CA VAL A 116 -3.85 -42.16 17.49
C VAL A 116 -4.74 -42.44 18.70
N ARG A 117 -5.91 -41.83 18.71
CA ARG A 117 -6.93 -42.01 19.76
C ARG A 117 -7.77 -43.26 19.48
N GLU A 118 -8.51 -43.73 20.47
CA GLU A 118 -9.34 -44.97 20.39
C GLU A 118 -10.39 -44.85 19.27
N ASP A 119 -10.89 -43.62 18.99
CA ASP A 119 -11.85 -43.33 17.91
C ASP A 119 -11.22 -43.13 16.54
N GLY A 120 -9.90 -43.42 16.39
CA GLY A 120 -9.17 -43.31 15.14
C GLY A 120 -8.71 -41.91 14.78
N ARG A 121 -9.00 -40.87 15.58
CA ARG A 121 -8.47 -39.52 15.36
C ARG A 121 -7.00 -39.47 15.69
N VAL A 122 -6.26 -38.66 14.89
CA VAL A 122 -4.84 -38.41 15.11
C VAL A 122 -4.67 -37.03 15.73
N ALA A 123 -4.00 -36.99 16.89
CA ALA A 123 -3.65 -35.75 17.56
C ALA A 123 -2.18 -35.39 17.35
N THR A 124 -1.89 -34.13 17.18
CA THR A 124 -0.54 -33.58 17.15
C THR A 124 -0.35 -32.63 18.33
N ARG A 125 0.89 -32.40 18.72
CA ARG A 125 1.20 -31.41 19.77
C ARG A 125 1.35 -29.99 19.23
N ASN A 126 1.14 -29.79 17.93
CA ASN A 126 1.33 -28.49 17.31
C ASN A 126 0.10 -27.59 17.54
N TYR A 127 0.37 -26.36 17.91
CA TYR A 127 -0.64 -25.31 17.97
C TYR A 127 -0.75 -24.63 16.62
N ILE A 128 -1.95 -24.27 16.21
CA ILE A 128 -2.20 -23.45 15.03
C ILE A 128 -2.38 -22.00 15.52
N GLY A 129 -1.43 -21.15 15.17
CA GLY A 129 -1.52 -19.73 15.44
C GLY A 129 -2.16 -19.00 14.26
N ILE A 130 -3.21 -18.22 14.50
CA ILE A 130 -3.84 -17.35 13.51
C ILE A 130 -3.52 -15.92 13.88
N LEU A 131 -2.66 -15.30 13.07
CA LEU A 131 -2.20 -13.93 13.27
C LEU A 131 -2.89 -13.00 12.29
N THR A 132 -3.27 -11.83 12.75
CA THR A 132 -3.85 -10.78 11.91
C THR A 132 -2.85 -9.66 11.70
N SER A 133 -2.79 -9.12 10.50
CA SER A 133 -1.96 -7.96 10.19
C SER A 133 -2.64 -6.63 10.56
N VAL A 134 -3.97 -6.62 10.64
CA VAL A 134 -4.77 -5.44 10.98
C VAL A 134 -6.02 -5.83 11.79
N ASN A 135 -6.54 -4.90 12.58
CA ASN A 135 -7.75 -5.11 13.38
C ASN A 135 -8.99 -5.47 12.54
N CYS A 136 -9.07 -4.99 11.31
CA CYS A 136 -10.19 -5.27 10.40
C CYS A 136 -10.35 -6.77 10.10
N SER A 137 -9.27 -7.55 10.16
CA SER A 137 -9.30 -9.01 9.95
C SER A 137 -9.49 -9.83 11.23
N ALA A 138 -9.62 -9.19 12.40
CA ALA A 138 -9.73 -9.87 13.67
C ALA A 138 -10.97 -10.78 13.76
N SER A 139 -12.12 -10.33 13.22
CA SER A 139 -13.34 -11.13 13.17
C SER A 139 -13.17 -12.39 12.32
N VAL A 140 -12.48 -12.27 11.18
CA VAL A 140 -12.20 -13.42 10.31
C VAL A 140 -11.30 -14.42 11.03
N ALA A 141 -10.24 -13.95 11.71
CA ALA A 141 -9.36 -14.82 12.50
C ALA A 141 -10.12 -15.56 13.60
N ARG A 142 -11.05 -14.89 14.28
CA ARG A 142 -11.92 -15.51 15.30
C ARG A 142 -12.82 -16.58 14.69
N PHE A 143 -13.42 -16.34 13.53
CA PHE A 143 -14.25 -17.33 12.85
C PHE A 143 -13.43 -18.54 12.40
N MET A 144 -12.23 -18.32 11.86
CA MET A 144 -11.31 -19.40 11.50
C MET A 144 -10.91 -20.23 12.73
N ALA A 145 -10.54 -19.59 13.83
CA ALA A 145 -10.19 -20.26 15.06
C ALA A 145 -11.39 -21.06 15.61
N CYS A 146 -12.60 -20.49 15.54
CA CYS A 146 -13.82 -21.16 15.96
C CYS A 146 -14.08 -22.46 15.17
N LEU A 147 -13.92 -22.42 13.85
CA LEU A 147 -14.05 -23.61 13.00
C LEU A 147 -13.05 -24.71 13.35
N LEU A 148 -11.82 -24.33 13.66
CA LEU A 148 -10.77 -25.29 14.03
C LEU A 148 -10.96 -25.84 15.46
N TYR A 149 -11.59 -25.07 16.35
CA TYR A 149 -11.74 -25.39 17.75
C TYR A 149 -13.04 -26.14 18.06
N THR A 150 -14.11 -25.85 17.32
CA THR A 150 -15.47 -26.32 17.64
C THR A 150 -16.00 -27.43 16.74
N SER A 151 -15.26 -27.85 15.72
CA SER A 151 -15.71 -28.90 14.81
C SER A 151 -14.85 -30.16 14.92
N PRO A 152 -15.38 -31.24 15.29
CA PRO A 152 -16.22 -31.50 16.42
C PRO A 152 -15.38 -31.52 17.70
N SER A 153 -15.73 -30.73 18.69
CA SER A 153 -15.15 -30.91 20.02
C SER A 153 -15.46 -32.33 20.48
N PRO A 154 -14.49 -33.15 20.84
CA PRO A 154 -14.81 -34.32 21.57
C PRO A 154 -15.39 -33.84 22.90
N ARG A 155 -16.64 -34.12 23.12
CA ARG A 155 -17.15 -34.07 24.50
C ARG A 155 -16.45 -35.18 25.25
N ASP A 156 -15.74 -34.79 26.28
CA ASP A 156 -15.20 -35.70 27.27
C ASP A 156 -16.28 -36.59 27.81
#